data_2125543c948dbfd33f65ad1cc98a55ac
#
_entry.id   2125543c948dbfd33f65ad1cc98a55ac
#
_cell.length_a   1.000
_cell.length_b   1.000
_cell.length_c   1.000
_cell.angle_alpha   90.00
_cell.angle_beta   90.00
_cell.angle_gamma   90.00
#
_symmetry.space_group_name_H-M   'P 1'
#
loop_
_entity.id
_entity.type
_entity.pdbx_description
1 polymer ?
#
loop_
_entity_poly.entity_id
_entity_poly.type
_entity_poly.pdbx_seq_one_letter_code
_entity_poly.pdbx_strand_id
1 'polypeptide(L)'
;RLVGSEMCIRDRYMSSLSGYVEKIVYRNSDNGYTVLTVADKSDETTCVGTFQYIGEGEYIEMEGEYMTHPSYGDQFAIKSYAIKEPEDEKAIIRYLGSGAIKGVGAALADRIVRHFKEDTFRVIEEEPERLAEVKGISKRMALEIADQLEEKKDMRKAMIFLQQYGISMNLSVKIYKQYGQDIYVMIKKNPYKLADDIQGIGFKIADEIAMKAGFSSTSDFRIKSGITYLLSLSLIHI
;
A
#
# COMPACT_ATOMS: atom_id res chain seq x y z
N ARG A 1 -38.46 7.00 -45.29
CA ARG A 1 -38.25 5.84 -44.42
C ARG A 1 -36.91 6.06 -43.71
N LEU A 2 -37.02 6.61 -42.51
CA LEU A 2 -35.91 6.74 -41.56
C LEU A 2 -35.63 5.37 -40.96
N VAL A 3 -34.43 4.89 -41.17
CA VAL A 3 -33.88 3.78 -40.40
C VAL A 3 -33.06 4.42 -39.26
N GLY A 4 -33.60 4.31 -38.10
CA GLY A 4 -32.96 4.80 -36.88
C GLY A 4 -31.66 4.01 -36.61
N SER A 5 -30.57 4.73 -36.52
CA SER A 5 -29.36 4.23 -35.86
C SER A 5 -29.67 4.12 -34.37
N GLU A 6 -30.02 2.93 -33.91
CA GLU A 6 -29.94 2.61 -32.49
C GLU A 6 -28.47 2.71 -32.08
N MET A 7 -28.14 3.88 -31.57
CA MET A 7 -26.90 4.09 -30.85
C MET A 7 -27.04 3.31 -29.56
N CYS A 8 -26.50 2.08 -29.54
CA CYS A 8 -26.35 1.29 -28.34
C CYS A 8 -25.51 2.10 -27.35
N ILE A 9 -26.18 2.83 -26.49
CA ILE A 9 -25.61 3.32 -25.24
C ILE A 9 -25.32 2.02 -24.46
N ARG A 10 -24.09 1.54 -24.57
CA ARG A 10 -23.58 0.50 -23.71
C ARG A 10 -23.56 1.12 -22.33
N ASP A 11 -24.62 0.89 -21.57
CA ASP A 11 -24.65 1.16 -20.13
C ASP A 11 -23.38 0.52 -19.56
N ARG A 12 -22.45 1.35 -19.10
CA ARG A 12 -21.23 0.89 -18.45
C ARG A 12 -21.65 0.39 -17.07
N TYR A 13 -22.02 -0.88 -17.00
CA TYR A 13 -22.26 -1.52 -15.72
C TYR A 13 -20.95 -1.56 -14.96
N MET A 14 -20.92 -0.86 -13.82
CA MET A 14 -19.87 -1.05 -12.83
C MET A 14 -19.93 -2.52 -12.40
N SER A 15 -18.86 -3.23 -12.65
CA SER A 15 -18.72 -4.61 -12.22
C SER A 15 -17.93 -4.65 -10.92
N SER A 16 -18.31 -5.55 -10.04
CA SER A 16 -17.51 -5.85 -8.83
C SER A 16 -16.70 -7.11 -9.08
N LEU A 17 -15.45 -7.08 -8.69
CA LEU A 17 -14.54 -8.21 -8.72
C LEU A 17 -13.87 -8.31 -7.34
N SER A 18 -13.80 -9.52 -6.80
CA SER A 18 -13.12 -9.78 -5.54
C SER A 18 -12.19 -10.98 -5.68
N GLY A 19 -11.08 -10.96 -4.99
CA GLY A 19 -10.12 -12.05 -5.05
C GLY A 19 -8.81 -11.73 -4.37
N TYR A 20 -7.85 -12.64 -4.51
CA TYR A 20 -6.51 -12.50 -3.93
C TYR A 20 -5.54 -11.97 -4.96
N VAL A 21 -4.69 -11.02 -4.55
CA VAL A 21 -3.57 -10.58 -5.36
C VAL A 21 -2.55 -11.70 -5.46
N GLU A 22 -2.49 -12.35 -6.59
CA GLU A 22 -1.54 -13.45 -6.81
C GLU A 22 -0.15 -12.93 -7.14
N LYS A 23 -0.09 -11.92 -8.01
CA LYS A 23 1.17 -11.34 -8.46
C LYS A 23 1.02 -9.87 -8.83
N ILE A 24 2.04 -9.09 -8.51
CA ILE A 24 2.19 -7.73 -8.99
C ILE A 24 3.10 -7.77 -10.22
N VAL A 25 2.50 -7.59 -11.40
CA VAL A 25 3.22 -7.64 -12.69
C VAL A 25 4.05 -6.38 -12.92
N TYR A 26 3.45 -5.22 -12.59
CA TYR A 26 4.11 -3.92 -12.75
C TYR A 26 3.60 -2.94 -11.71
N ARG A 27 4.49 -2.08 -11.22
CA ARG A 27 4.13 -0.97 -10.33
C ARG A 27 4.95 0.27 -10.66
N ASN A 28 4.25 1.37 -10.89
CA ASN A 28 4.86 2.68 -10.95
C ASN A 28 4.84 3.31 -9.55
N SER A 29 6.02 3.50 -8.98
CA SER A 29 6.18 4.00 -7.60
C SER A 29 5.84 5.49 -7.45
N ASP A 30 5.78 6.25 -8.54
CA ASP A 30 5.55 7.70 -8.48
C ASP A 30 4.06 8.05 -8.43
N ASN A 31 3.25 7.35 -9.22
CA ASN A 31 1.81 7.60 -9.30
C ASN A 31 0.94 6.46 -8.74
N GLY A 32 1.56 5.36 -8.29
CA GLY A 32 0.85 4.21 -7.74
C GLY A 32 0.14 3.32 -8.76
N TYR A 33 0.27 3.61 -10.07
CA TYR A 33 -0.33 2.76 -11.11
C TYR A 33 0.27 1.36 -11.05
N THR A 34 -0.60 0.37 -10.92
CA THR A 34 -0.20 -1.02 -10.73
C THR A 34 -0.98 -1.91 -11.67
N VAL A 35 -0.29 -2.88 -12.25
CA VAL A 35 -0.85 -4.01 -12.98
C VAL A 35 -0.63 -5.24 -12.12
N LEU A 36 -1.71 -5.92 -11.77
CA LEU A 36 -1.67 -7.09 -10.90
C LEU A 36 -2.62 -8.17 -11.41
N THR A 37 -2.33 -9.41 -11.05
CA THR A 37 -3.18 -10.56 -11.29
C THR A 37 -3.96 -10.87 -10.03
N VAL A 38 -5.28 -10.92 -10.16
CA VAL A 38 -6.20 -11.30 -9.08
C VAL A 38 -6.80 -12.65 -9.41
N ALA A 39 -6.69 -13.57 -8.45
CA ALA A 39 -7.29 -14.89 -8.55
C ALA A 39 -8.57 -14.95 -7.71
N ASP A 40 -9.69 -15.29 -8.33
CA ASP A 40 -10.92 -15.73 -7.66
C ASP A 40 -11.15 -17.21 -7.99
N LYS A 41 -11.31 -18.02 -6.97
CA LYS A 41 -11.59 -19.48 -6.97
C LYS A 41 -11.02 -20.30 -8.12
N SER A 42 -11.21 -19.92 -9.39
CA SER A 42 -10.79 -20.66 -10.58
C SER A 42 -10.23 -19.79 -11.72
N ASP A 43 -10.44 -18.48 -11.66
CA ASP A 43 -10.09 -17.59 -12.76
C ASP A 43 -9.07 -16.54 -12.31
N GLU A 44 -8.09 -16.30 -13.15
CA GLU A 44 -7.12 -15.22 -12.99
C GLU A 44 -7.52 -14.04 -13.87
N THR A 45 -7.68 -12.87 -13.27
CA THR A 45 -8.01 -11.64 -13.97
C THR A 45 -6.87 -10.62 -13.84
N THR A 46 -6.43 -10.09 -14.97
CA THR A 46 -5.48 -8.97 -14.96
C THR A 46 -6.21 -7.68 -14.60
N CYS A 47 -5.82 -7.06 -13.52
CA CYS A 47 -6.40 -5.82 -13.01
C CYS A 47 -5.41 -4.67 -13.13
N VAL A 48 -5.91 -3.50 -13.52
CA VAL A 48 -5.12 -2.29 -13.70
C VAL A 48 -5.77 -1.12 -12.98
N GLY A 49 -4.97 -0.34 -12.28
CA GLY A 49 -5.48 0.82 -11.55
C GLY A 49 -4.42 1.51 -10.71
N THR A 50 -4.82 2.54 -9.99
CA THR A 50 -3.96 3.24 -9.05
C THR A 50 -4.23 2.73 -7.64
N PHE A 51 -3.22 2.15 -7.03
CA PHE A 51 -3.30 1.63 -5.67
C PHE A 51 -2.42 2.45 -4.74
N GLN A 52 -2.95 2.70 -3.56
CA GLN A 52 -2.19 3.38 -2.50
C GLN A 52 -1.10 2.46 -1.95
N TYR A 53 -1.51 1.29 -1.52
CA TYR A 53 -0.64 0.20 -1.09
C TYR A 53 -1.37 -1.11 -1.29
N ILE A 54 -0.72 -2.02 -1.98
CA ILE A 54 -1.21 -3.39 -2.16
C ILE A 54 -0.02 -4.35 -2.23
N GLY A 55 -0.16 -5.50 -1.62
CA GLY A 55 0.83 -6.58 -1.61
C GLY A 55 0.29 -7.88 -2.20
N GLU A 56 1.19 -8.78 -2.57
CA GLU A 56 0.82 -10.13 -2.96
C GLU A 56 0.22 -10.88 -1.76
N GLY A 57 -0.80 -11.69 -2.03
CA GLY A 57 -1.56 -12.43 -1.02
C GLY A 57 -2.70 -11.65 -0.36
N GLU A 58 -2.83 -10.36 -0.57
CA GLU A 58 -3.92 -9.56 0.00
C GLU A 58 -5.26 -9.84 -0.70
N TYR A 59 -6.34 -9.88 0.09
CA TYR A 59 -7.69 -10.00 -0.44
C TYR A 59 -8.25 -8.60 -0.72
N ILE A 60 -8.74 -8.41 -1.94
CA ILE A 60 -9.28 -7.13 -2.36
C ILE A 60 -10.68 -7.29 -2.96
N GLU A 61 -11.53 -6.32 -2.67
CA GLU A 61 -12.79 -6.09 -3.37
C GLU A 61 -12.65 -4.84 -4.23
N MET A 62 -13.02 -4.94 -5.47
CA MET A 62 -12.81 -3.88 -6.47
C MET A 62 -14.08 -3.60 -7.23
N GLU A 63 -14.28 -2.34 -7.58
CA GLU A 63 -15.28 -1.90 -8.52
C GLU A 63 -14.60 -1.29 -9.73
N GLY A 64 -15.07 -1.62 -10.91
CA GLY A 64 -14.46 -1.18 -12.15
C GLY A 64 -15.21 -1.63 -13.40
N GLU A 65 -14.49 -1.62 -14.50
CA GLU A 65 -15.03 -1.99 -15.82
C GLU A 65 -14.07 -2.95 -16.53
N TYR A 66 -14.61 -3.95 -17.19
CA TYR A 66 -13.82 -4.77 -18.11
C TYR A 66 -13.49 -3.98 -19.37
N MET A 67 -12.23 -4.01 -19.77
CA MET A 67 -11.75 -3.35 -20.98
C MET A 67 -10.78 -4.27 -21.72
N THR A 68 -10.75 -4.17 -23.04
CA THR A 68 -9.77 -4.88 -23.86
C THR A 68 -8.67 -3.91 -24.28
N HIS A 69 -7.45 -4.18 -23.82
CA HIS A 69 -6.28 -3.39 -24.24
C HIS A 69 -5.72 -3.95 -25.55
N PRO A 70 -5.37 -3.09 -26.54
CA PRO A 70 -4.93 -3.56 -27.86
C PRO A 70 -3.73 -4.50 -27.86
N SER A 71 -2.81 -4.34 -26.89
CA SER A 71 -1.57 -5.12 -26.77
C SER A 71 -1.56 -6.14 -25.66
N TYR A 72 -2.42 -6.00 -24.62
CA TYR A 72 -2.37 -6.82 -23.42
C TYR A 72 -3.65 -7.63 -23.16
N GLY A 73 -4.62 -7.57 -24.08
CA GLY A 73 -5.88 -8.34 -23.99
C GLY A 73 -6.84 -7.77 -22.95
N ASP A 74 -7.67 -8.68 -22.41
CA ASP A 74 -8.73 -8.30 -21.50
C ASP A 74 -8.18 -7.96 -20.10
N GLN A 75 -8.64 -6.83 -19.57
CA GLN A 75 -8.21 -6.28 -18.28
C GLN A 75 -9.41 -5.72 -17.53
N PHE A 76 -9.33 -5.73 -16.20
CA PHE A 76 -10.28 -5.05 -15.33
C PHE A 76 -9.70 -3.72 -14.87
N ALA A 77 -10.27 -2.62 -15.37
CA ALA A 77 -9.87 -1.27 -15.00
C ALA A 77 -10.57 -0.86 -13.70
N ILE A 78 -9.79 -0.72 -12.63
CA ILE A 78 -10.27 -0.47 -11.28
C ILE A 78 -10.55 1.01 -11.09
N LYS A 79 -11.71 1.35 -10.53
CA LYS A 79 -12.12 2.71 -10.12
C LYS A 79 -12.04 2.90 -8.61
N SER A 80 -12.47 1.89 -7.86
CA SER A 80 -12.40 1.87 -6.40
C SER A 80 -12.01 0.48 -5.92
N TYR A 81 -11.38 0.41 -4.76
CA TYR A 81 -11.03 -0.86 -4.13
C TYR A 81 -11.03 -0.74 -2.60
N ALA A 82 -11.25 -1.87 -1.93
CA ALA A 82 -11.09 -2.04 -0.51
C ALA A 82 -10.24 -3.28 -0.24
N ILE A 83 -9.24 -3.14 0.61
CA ILE A 83 -8.45 -4.28 1.09
C ILE A 83 -9.14 -4.79 2.34
N LYS A 84 -9.49 -6.07 2.35
CA LYS A 84 -10.07 -6.75 3.51
C LYS A 84 -9.09 -7.71 4.14
N GLU A 85 -9.19 -7.85 5.44
CA GLU A 85 -8.48 -8.93 6.12
C GLU A 85 -9.09 -10.26 5.69
N PRO A 86 -8.25 -11.30 5.49
CA PRO A 86 -8.76 -12.62 5.12
C PRO A 86 -9.60 -13.19 6.26
N GLU A 87 -10.85 -13.55 5.98
CA GLU A 87 -11.81 -14.06 6.96
C GLU A 87 -11.82 -15.59 7.02
N ASP A 88 -11.45 -16.28 5.94
CA ASP A 88 -11.47 -17.75 5.89
C ASP A 88 -10.06 -18.36 6.03
N GLU A 89 -9.99 -19.61 6.51
CA GLU A 89 -8.73 -20.33 6.73
C GLU A 89 -7.87 -20.40 5.47
N LYS A 90 -8.45 -20.59 4.29
CA LYS A 90 -7.70 -20.67 3.01
C LYS A 90 -7.08 -19.34 2.64
N ALA A 91 -7.81 -18.27 2.90
CA ALA A 91 -7.36 -16.92 2.70
C ALA A 91 -6.18 -16.56 3.60
N ILE A 92 -6.27 -16.93 4.86
CA ILE A 92 -5.19 -16.71 5.84
C ILE A 92 -3.93 -17.50 5.43
N ILE A 93 -4.09 -18.77 5.01
CA ILE A 93 -2.98 -19.58 4.50
C ILE A 93 -2.31 -18.90 3.30
N ARG A 94 -3.10 -18.41 2.34
CA ARG A 94 -2.58 -17.77 1.14
C ARG A 94 -1.84 -16.47 1.49
N TYR A 95 -2.42 -15.63 2.35
CA TYR A 95 -1.79 -14.40 2.81
C TYR A 95 -0.44 -14.65 3.51
N LEU A 96 -0.42 -15.51 4.51
CA LEU A 96 0.80 -15.83 5.25
C LEU A 96 1.85 -16.51 4.37
N GLY A 97 1.41 -17.36 3.45
CA GLY A 97 2.27 -18.16 2.56
C GLY A 97 2.72 -17.46 1.29
N SER A 98 2.21 -16.25 0.97
CA SER A 98 2.52 -15.48 -0.25
C SER A 98 3.96 -14.95 -0.32
N GLY A 99 4.74 -15.10 0.76
CA GLY A 99 6.04 -14.44 0.92
C GLY A 99 5.95 -13.04 1.56
N ALA A 100 4.73 -12.63 1.91
CA ALA A 100 4.49 -11.38 2.62
C ALA A 100 5.23 -11.31 3.97
N ILE A 101 5.41 -12.46 4.62
CA ILE A 101 6.14 -12.60 5.89
C ILE A 101 7.36 -13.49 5.64
N LYS A 102 8.54 -12.95 5.87
CA LYS A 102 9.79 -13.69 5.68
C LYS A 102 9.85 -14.90 6.62
N GLY A 103 10.22 -16.06 6.06
CA GLY A 103 10.31 -17.30 6.82
C GLY A 103 9.01 -18.09 6.92
N VAL A 104 7.89 -17.54 6.48
CA VAL A 104 6.61 -18.24 6.43
C VAL A 104 6.30 -18.62 4.99
N GLY A 105 6.58 -19.86 4.61
CA GLY A 105 6.16 -20.41 3.32
C GLY A 105 4.79 -21.10 3.43
N ALA A 106 4.21 -21.49 2.30
CA ALA A 106 2.87 -22.09 2.22
C ALA A 106 2.66 -23.28 3.17
N ALA A 107 3.65 -24.17 3.31
CA ALA A 107 3.56 -25.32 4.21
C ALA A 107 3.56 -24.95 5.70
N LEU A 108 4.23 -23.86 6.08
CA LEU A 108 4.23 -23.37 7.45
C LEU A 108 2.95 -22.59 7.74
N ALA A 109 2.49 -21.77 6.80
CA ALA A 109 1.21 -21.06 6.86
C ALA A 109 0.04 -22.05 7.07
N ASP A 110 0.00 -23.14 6.29
CA ASP A 110 -1.02 -24.19 6.44
C ASP A 110 -1.00 -24.80 7.87
N ARG A 111 0.19 -25.07 8.41
CA ARG A 111 0.30 -25.60 9.80
C ARG A 111 -0.16 -24.61 10.86
N ILE A 112 0.17 -23.33 10.71
CA ILE A 112 -0.26 -22.28 11.64
C ILE A 112 -1.78 -22.18 11.64
N VAL A 113 -2.38 -22.07 10.44
CA VAL A 113 -3.82 -21.89 10.32
C VAL A 113 -4.60 -23.12 10.74
N ARG A 114 -4.11 -24.32 10.46
CA ARG A 114 -4.75 -25.56 11.00
C ARG A 114 -4.74 -25.61 12.51
N HIS A 115 -3.74 -25.02 13.17
CA HIS A 115 -3.64 -25.02 14.63
C HIS A 115 -4.55 -23.96 15.27
N PHE A 116 -4.55 -22.73 14.72
CA PHE A 116 -5.24 -21.59 15.31
C PHE A 116 -6.53 -21.19 14.60
N LYS A 117 -6.78 -21.73 13.37
CA LYS A 117 -7.96 -21.45 12.53
C LYS A 117 -8.22 -19.96 12.36
N GLU A 118 -9.44 -19.51 12.61
CA GLU A 118 -9.86 -18.11 12.50
C GLU A 118 -9.15 -17.20 13.50
N ASP A 119 -8.66 -17.73 14.63
CA ASP A 119 -7.91 -16.98 15.64
C ASP A 119 -6.46 -16.68 15.23
N THR A 120 -6.01 -17.11 14.06
CA THR A 120 -4.60 -17.02 13.65
C THR A 120 -4.05 -15.61 13.76
N PHE A 121 -4.75 -14.60 13.23
CA PHE A 121 -4.28 -13.21 13.31
C PHE A 121 -4.29 -12.67 14.73
N ARG A 122 -5.34 -12.98 15.51
CA ARG A 122 -5.41 -12.58 16.92
C ARG A 122 -4.24 -13.16 17.72
N VAL A 123 -3.91 -14.43 17.51
CA VAL A 123 -2.78 -15.07 18.20
C VAL A 123 -1.45 -14.45 17.78
N ILE A 124 -1.25 -14.13 16.47
CA ILE A 124 -0.04 -13.47 16.02
C ILE A 124 0.12 -12.07 16.66
N GLU A 125 -0.97 -11.34 16.85
CA GLU A 125 -0.95 -9.97 17.37
C GLU A 125 -0.91 -9.90 18.90
N GLU A 126 -1.71 -10.70 19.59
CA GLU A 126 -1.89 -10.59 21.03
C GLU A 126 -1.04 -11.60 21.83
N GLU A 127 -0.79 -12.77 21.25
CA GLU A 127 -0.15 -13.90 21.94
C GLU A 127 0.93 -14.58 21.04
N PRO A 128 1.90 -13.81 20.47
CA PRO A 128 2.82 -14.34 19.45
C PRO A 128 3.63 -15.54 19.92
N GLU A 129 3.93 -15.65 21.22
CA GLU A 129 4.69 -16.78 21.77
C GLU A 129 3.99 -18.12 21.54
N ARG A 130 2.66 -18.13 21.41
CA ARG A 130 1.88 -19.33 21.14
C ARG A 130 2.13 -19.91 19.75
N LEU A 131 2.63 -19.13 18.82
CA LEU A 131 3.04 -19.65 17.51
C LEU A 131 4.10 -20.75 17.65
N ALA A 132 4.88 -20.75 18.75
CA ALA A 132 5.85 -21.79 19.03
C ALA A 132 5.23 -23.17 19.38
N GLU A 133 3.91 -23.25 19.60
CA GLU A 133 3.15 -24.51 19.71
C GLU A 133 3.15 -25.26 18.36
N VAL A 134 3.32 -24.53 17.23
CA VAL A 134 3.34 -25.09 15.89
C VAL A 134 4.73 -25.65 15.57
N LYS A 135 4.78 -26.93 15.17
CA LYS A 135 6.04 -27.59 14.81
C LYS A 135 6.78 -26.83 13.71
N GLY A 136 8.01 -26.39 14.03
CA GLY A 136 8.90 -25.69 13.12
C GLY A 136 8.96 -24.18 13.37
N ILE A 137 8.30 -23.68 14.41
CA ILE A 137 8.39 -22.28 14.84
C ILE A 137 9.11 -22.25 16.20
N SER A 138 10.22 -21.54 16.27
CA SER A 138 10.88 -21.20 17.54
C SER A 138 10.23 -19.96 18.15
N LYS A 139 10.41 -19.74 19.45
CA LYS A 139 9.93 -18.52 20.13
C LYS A 139 10.45 -17.24 19.45
N ARG A 140 11.72 -17.24 19.01
CA ARG A 140 12.30 -16.14 18.29
C ARG A 140 11.59 -15.88 16.95
N MET A 141 11.35 -16.94 16.18
CA MET A 141 10.65 -16.84 14.89
C MET A 141 9.21 -16.39 15.08
N ALA A 142 8.55 -16.78 16.16
CA ALA A 142 7.21 -16.35 16.52
C ALA A 142 7.13 -14.83 16.69
N LEU A 143 8.07 -14.24 17.43
CA LEU A 143 8.17 -12.79 17.59
C LEU A 143 8.52 -12.08 16.27
N GLU A 144 9.46 -12.62 15.49
CA GLU A 144 9.82 -12.08 14.18
C GLU A 144 8.62 -12.06 13.20
N ILE A 145 7.72 -13.04 13.27
CA ILE A 145 6.47 -13.08 12.48
C ILE A 145 5.52 -11.96 12.92
N ALA A 146 5.33 -11.81 14.24
CA ALA A 146 4.47 -10.77 14.79
C ALA A 146 4.97 -9.37 14.44
N ASP A 147 6.25 -9.10 14.66
CA ASP A 147 6.89 -7.81 14.34
C ASP A 147 6.72 -7.44 12.86
N GLN A 148 6.90 -8.41 11.94
CA GLN A 148 6.73 -8.17 10.51
C GLN A 148 5.28 -7.85 10.13
N LEU A 149 4.30 -8.49 10.78
CA LEU A 149 2.88 -8.23 10.52
C LEU A 149 2.50 -6.84 11.04
N GLU A 150 2.94 -6.47 12.23
CA GLU A 150 2.72 -5.16 12.83
C GLU A 150 3.38 -4.04 11.99
N GLU A 151 4.64 -4.22 11.59
CA GLU A 151 5.35 -3.28 10.71
C GLU A 151 4.58 -3.02 9.40
N LYS A 152 4.01 -4.05 8.80
CA LYS A 152 3.20 -3.91 7.58
C LYS A 152 1.92 -3.12 7.83
N LYS A 153 1.22 -3.39 8.93
CA LYS A 153 0.01 -2.65 9.30
C LYS A 153 0.32 -1.17 9.54
N ASP A 154 1.39 -0.89 10.25
CA ASP A 154 1.82 0.47 10.56
C ASP A 154 2.30 1.23 9.32
N MET A 155 3.07 0.56 8.45
CA MET A 155 3.48 1.14 7.18
C MET A 155 2.26 1.51 6.32
N ARG A 156 1.23 0.66 6.26
CA ARG A 156 -0.01 0.95 5.53
C ARG A 156 -0.72 2.18 6.09
N LYS A 157 -0.87 2.26 7.42
CA LYS A 157 -1.48 3.42 8.09
C LYS A 157 -0.70 4.70 7.78
N ALA A 158 0.62 4.65 7.88
CA ALA A 158 1.49 5.78 7.59
C ALA A 158 1.38 6.23 6.13
N MET A 159 1.31 5.30 5.18
CA MET A 159 1.14 5.63 3.76
C MET A 159 -0.19 6.34 3.49
N ILE A 160 -1.29 5.84 4.05
CA ILE A 160 -2.62 6.46 3.93
C ILE A 160 -2.57 7.88 4.52
N PHE A 161 -1.93 8.05 5.69
CA PHE A 161 -1.76 9.35 6.32
C PHE A 161 -0.93 10.31 5.43
N LEU A 162 0.19 9.88 4.89
CA LEU A 162 1.06 10.73 4.06
C LEU A 162 0.41 11.15 2.74
N GLN A 163 -0.44 10.30 2.19
CA GLN A 163 -1.17 10.64 0.95
C GLN A 163 -2.18 11.77 1.12
N GLN A 164 -2.74 11.97 2.31
CA GLN A 164 -3.60 13.14 2.59
C GLN A 164 -2.86 14.46 2.33
N TYR A 165 -1.53 14.43 2.46
CA TYR A 165 -0.66 15.57 2.16
C TYR A 165 -0.16 15.59 0.70
N GLY A 166 -0.59 14.63 -0.13
CA GLY A 166 -0.20 14.53 -1.54
C GLY A 166 1.19 13.95 -1.77
N ILE A 167 1.73 13.22 -0.79
CA ILE A 167 3.03 12.57 -0.90
C ILE A 167 2.87 11.28 -1.71
N SER A 168 3.72 11.08 -2.72
CA SER A 168 3.70 9.86 -3.54
C SER A 168 4.07 8.62 -2.72
N MET A 169 3.65 7.44 -3.18
CA MET A 169 3.94 6.17 -2.52
C MET A 169 5.44 5.96 -2.31
N ASN A 170 6.27 6.24 -3.31
CA ASN A 170 7.72 6.07 -3.23
C ASN A 170 8.35 6.93 -2.13
N LEU A 171 7.93 8.20 -2.04
CA LEU A 171 8.37 9.09 -0.98
C LEU A 171 7.82 8.65 0.38
N SER A 172 6.57 8.20 0.46
CA SER A 172 5.97 7.69 1.70
C SER A 172 6.74 6.50 2.28
N VAL A 173 7.19 5.57 1.44
CA VAL A 173 8.04 4.44 1.87
C VAL A 173 9.37 4.94 2.44
N LYS A 174 10.03 5.90 1.76
CA LYS A 174 11.30 6.47 2.23
C LYS A 174 11.13 7.20 3.58
N ILE A 175 10.06 7.98 3.69
CA ILE A 175 9.74 8.71 4.91
C ILE A 175 9.48 7.72 6.07
N TYR A 176 8.66 6.70 5.83
CA TYR A 176 8.37 5.69 6.85
C TYR A 176 9.62 4.92 7.28
N LYS A 177 10.51 4.57 6.36
CA LYS A 177 11.79 3.92 6.69
C LYS A 177 12.69 4.79 7.56
N GLN A 178 12.62 6.12 7.40
CA GLN A 178 13.45 7.06 8.16
C GLN A 178 12.88 7.39 9.54
N TYR A 179 11.56 7.54 9.63
CA TYR A 179 10.89 8.05 10.84
C TYR A 179 10.00 7.04 11.54
N GLY A 180 9.64 5.93 10.89
CA GLY A 180 8.69 4.97 11.45
C GLY A 180 7.40 5.64 11.89
N GLN A 181 6.97 5.35 13.11
CA GLN A 181 5.76 5.92 13.70
C GLN A 181 5.92 7.40 14.10
N ASP A 182 7.13 7.91 14.24
CA ASP A 182 7.37 9.33 14.58
C ASP A 182 6.91 10.29 13.48
N ILE A 183 6.59 9.76 12.28
CA ILE A 183 6.11 10.56 11.15
C ILE A 183 4.87 11.39 11.47
N TYR A 184 3.95 10.86 12.27
CA TYR A 184 2.72 11.56 12.65
C TYR A 184 3.00 12.83 13.49
N VAL A 185 3.99 12.74 14.35
CA VAL A 185 4.42 13.86 15.19
C VAL A 185 5.27 14.83 14.37
N MET A 186 6.15 14.31 13.53
CA MET A 186 7.07 15.10 12.72
C MET A 186 6.33 16.01 11.73
N ILE A 187 5.36 15.49 10.99
CA ILE A 187 4.53 16.28 10.05
C ILE A 187 3.82 17.42 10.78
N LYS A 188 3.32 17.19 12.01
CA LYS A 188 2.63 18.20 12.81
C LYS A 188 3.57 19.21 13.46
N LYS A 189 4.82 18.83 13.72
CA LYS A 189 5.79 19.67 14.44
C LYS A 189 6.66 20.49 13.50
N ASN A 190 7.25 19.87 12.47
CA ASN A 190 8.11 20.54 11.50
C ASN A 190 8.22 19.73 10.19
N PRO A 191 7.30 19.92 9.24
CA PRO A 191 7.33 19.20 7.96
C PRO A 191 8.53 19.59 7.07
N TYR A 192 9.16 20.74 7.28
CA TYR A 192 10.33 21.16 6.48
C TYR A 192 11.56 20.30 6.74
N LYS A 193 11.61 19.59 7.87
CA LYS A 193 12.67 18.62 8.16
C LYS A 193 12.74 17.49 7.14
N LEU A 194 11.63 17.20 6.47
CA LEU A 194 11.61 16.24 5.36
C LEU A 194 12.55 16.62 4.22
N ALA A 195 12.71 17.93 3.96
CA ALA A 195 13.60 18.40 2.91
C ALA A 195 15.09 18.23 3.26
N ASP A 196 15.41 18.20 4.55
CA ASP A 196 16.78 17.99 5.03
C ASP A 196 17.13 16.48 5.06
N ASP A 197 16.17 15.62 5.44
CA ASP A 197 16.44 14.23 5.80
C ASP A 197 16.10 13.24 4.67
N ILE A 198 15.26 13.62 3.69
CA ILE A 198 14.76 12.69 2.66
C ILE A 198 15.20 13.09 1.26
N GLN A 199 16.03 12.27 0.65
CA GLN A 199 16.43 12.48 -0.73
C GLN A 199 15.22 12.37 -1.69
N GLY A 200 14.98 13.44 -2.45
CA GLY A 200 13.85 13.57 -3.37
C GLY A 200 12.73 14.46 -2.82
N ILE A 201 12.83 14.93 -1.58
CA ILE A 201 11.96 15.97 -1.04
C ILE A 201 12.77 17.26 -0.95
N GLY A 202 12.46 18.24 -1.82
CA GLY A 202 13.01 19.58 -1.73
C GLY A 202 12.06 20.52 -0.99
N PHE A 203 12.51 21.78 -0.81
CA PHE A 203 11.72 22.82 -0.15
C PHE A 203 10.29 22.93 -0.69
N LYS A 204 10.09 22.87 -2.02
CA LYS A 204 8.76 23.02 -2.63
C LYS A 204 7.78 21.93 -2.16
N ILE A 205 8.23 20.68 -2.14
CA ILE A 205 7.39 19.55 -1.69
C ILE A 205 7.11 19.67 -0.18
N ALA A 206 8.13 20.01 0.61
CA ALA A 206 7.97 20.21 2.05
C ALA A 206 7.03 21.38 2.36
N ASP A 207 7.05 22.45 1.55
CA ASP A 207 6.18 23.61 1.69
C ASP A 207 4.71 23.25 1.37
N GLU A 208 4.46 22.47 0.31
CA GLU A 208 3.12 21.97 -0.01
C GLU A 208 2.56 21.09 1.11
N ILE A 209 3.39 20.23 1.69
CA ILE A 209 3.01 19.39 2.85
C ILE A 209 2.68 20.29 4.05
N ALA A 210 3.52 21.26 4.34
CA ALA A 210 3.34 22.19 5.45
C ALA A 210 2.04 22.99 5.33
N MET A 211 1.75 23.49 4.14
CA MET A 211 0.52 24.24 3.87
C MET A 211 -0.73 23.35 4.08
N LYS A 212 -0.71 22.11 3.60
CA LYS A 212 -1.78 21.15 3.83
C LYS A 212 -1.90 20.72 5.30
N ALA A 213 -0.78 20.72 6.03
CA ALA A 213 -0.76 20.46 7.48
C ALA A 213 -1.22 21.66 8.33
N GLY A 214 -1.54 22.80 7.69
CA GLY A 214 -2.06 23.99 8.35
C GLY A 214 -0.99 24.95 8.89
N PHE A 215 0.25 24.86 8.42
CA PHE A 215 1.30 25.81 8.80
C PHE A 215 1.08 27.16 8.14
N SER A 216 1.36 28.23 8.91
CA SER A 216 1.32 29.59 8.39
C SER A 216 2.44 29.85 7.36
N SER A 217 2.10 30.64 6.33
CA SER A 217 3.08 31.13 5.36
C SER A 217 4.20 31.98 5.98
N THR A 218 4.03 32.44 7.20
CA THR A 218 4.99 33.26 7.98
C THR A 218 5.70 32.46 9.07
N SER A 219 5.58 31.12 9.08
CA SER A 219 6.23 30.29 10.11
C SER A 219 7.75 30.37 10.03
N ASP A 220 8.41 30.40 11.19
CA ASP A 220 9.90 30.44 11.28
C ASP A 220 10.56 29.28 10.55
N PHE A 221 9.94 28.10 10.60
CA PHE A 221 10.42 26.91 9.89
C PHE A 221 10.42 27.12 8.36
N ARG A 222 9.37 27.74 7.84
CA ARG A 222 9.26 28.08 6.41
C ARG A 222 10.33 29.04 5.98
N ILE A 223 10.49 30.14 6.74
CA ILE A 223 11.46 31.19 6.46
C ILE A 223 12.87 30.60 6.45
N LYS A 224 13.23 29.84 7.49
CA LYS A 224 14.54 29.20 7.62
C LYS A 224 14.82 28.24 6.45
N SER A 225 13.92 27.34 6.16
CA SER A 225 14.07 26.37 5.08
C SER A 225 14.09 27.04 3.70
N GLY A 226 13.29 28.10 3.50
CA GLY A 226 13.27 28.91 2.28
C GLY A 226 14.58 29.64 2.02
N ILE A 227 15.20 30.22 3.06
CA ILE A 227 16.52 30.86 2.97
C ILE A 227 17.57 29.82 2.56
N THR A 228 17.60 28.66 3.21
CA THR A 228 18.52 27.56 2.86
C THR A 228 18.36 27.13 1.41
N TYR A 229 17.13 27.01 0.93
CA TYR A 229 16.83 26.67 -0.45
C TYR A 229 17.33 27.72 -1.44
N LEU A 230 17.10 29.01 -1.18
CA LEU A 230 17.57 30.10 -2.03
C LEU A 230 19.11 30.15 -2.09
N LEU A 231 19.78 29.96 -0.96
CA LEU A 231 21.23 29.88 -0.91
C LEU A 231 21.78 28.70 -1.72
N SER A 232 21.14 27.55 -1.63
CA SER A 232 21.54 26.36 -2.43
C SER A 232 21.41 26.62 -3.95
N LEU A 233 20.37 27.31 -4.37
CA LEU A 233 20.20 27.69 -5.80
C LEU A 233 21.28 28.68 -6.26
N SER A 234 21.67 29.63 -5.41
CA SER A 234 22.70 30.61 -5.78
C SER A 234 24.10 30.00 -5.89
N LEU A 235 24.40 28.98 -5.07
CA LEU A 235 25.67 28.26 -5.12
C LEU A 235 25.84 27.38 -6.37
N ILE A 236 24.75 26.90 -6.95
CA ILE A 236 24.77 26.10 -8.20
C ILE A 236 25.16 26.96 -9.41
N HIS A 237 24.94 28.29 -9.35
CA HIS A 237 25.25 29.22 -10.43
C HIS A 237 26.66 29.84 -10.36
N ILE A 238 27.44 29.53 -9.34
CA ILE A 238 28.87 29.96 -9.21
C ILE A 238 29.78 28.82 -9.62
#